data_dbcbeb025b8559512be13658c885778c
#
_entry.id   dbcbeb025b8559512be13658c885778c
#
_cell.length_a   1.000
_cell.length_b   1.000
_cell.length_c   1.000
_cell.angle_alpha   90.00
_cell.angle_beta   90.00
_cell.angle_gamma   90.00
#
_symmetry.space_group_name_H-M   'P 1'
#
loop_
_entity.id
_entity.type
_entity.pdbx_description
1 polymer ?
#
loop_
_entity_poly.entity_id
_entity_poly.type
_entity_poly.pdbx_seq_one_letter_code
_entity_poly.pdbx_strand_id
1 'polypeptide(L)'
;MLILSGVSKRYNDTLVLASTDLQVPAGETTVLIGPSGCGKSTLLRLIVGLIQPDTGDITLGGTQLAPSNLLELRQRMGYVIQEGGLFPHLTVRDNVTVMARYLRRDADWISHRLADLAQLVRLPLNLMSRFPAELSGGQCQRVSLMRALMLDPELLLLDEPLGALDPMIRYELQQELKSIFAKLGKTVVMVTHDIAEAAFFGHTLVLMREGRIVQTGPFKALARTPAEAFVTQFINAQRGPMEQLARVLQ
;
A
#
# COMPACT_ATOMS: atom_id res chain seq x y z
N MET A 1 13.92 -6.90 1.01
CA MET A 1 13.30 -7.36 2.26
C MET A 1 13.15 -6.18 3.20
N LEU A 2 11.99 -6.01 3.84
CA LEU A 2 11.73 -5.04 4.89
C LEU A 2 11.62 -5.78 6.23
N ILE A 3 12.27 -5.26 7.27
CA ILE A 3 12.24 -5.84 8.62
C ILE A 3 11.93 -4.74 9.63
N LEU A 4 10.99 -5.01 10.51
CA LEU A 4 10.69 -4.25 11.72
C LEU A 4 11.08 -5.09 12.92
N SER A 5 11.82 -4.53 13.86
CA SER A 5 12.29 -5.22 15.07
C SER A 5 11.93 -4.41 16.30
N GLY A 6 10.98 -4.89 17.10
CA GLY A 6 10.52 -4.25 18.33
C GLY A 6 9.95 -2.85 18.17
N VAL A 7 9.38 -2.53 16.99
CA VAL A 7 8.91 -1.18 16.64
C VAL A 7 7.66 -0.83 17.41
N SER A 8 7.68 0.28 18.15
CA SER A 8 6.50 0.79 18.86
C SER A 8 6.23 2.27 18.58
N LYS A 9 4.96 2.70 18.83
CA LYS A 9 4.57 4.10 18.71
C LYS A 9 3.49 4.50 19.71
N ARG A 10 3.74 5.61 20.40
CA ARG A 10 2.76 6.29 21.23
C ARG A 10 2.51 7.70 20.69
N TYR A 11 1.30 8.19 20.91
CA TYR A 11 0.96 9.60 20.74
C TYR A 11 0.46 10.09 22.09
N ASN A 12 1.19 11.01 22.69
CA ASN A 12 0.99 11.40 24.10
C ASN A 12 1.00 10.12 24.98
N ASP A 13 -0.06 9.87 25.74
CA ASP A 13 -0.19 8.71 26.62
C ASP A 13 -0.83 7.48 25.93
N THR A 14 -1.27 7.61 24.67
CA THR A 14 -1.97 6.53 23.97
C THR A 14 -0.97 5.67 23.19
N LEU A 15 -0.92 4.38 23.50
CA LEU A 15 -0.17 3.39 22.74
C LEU A 15 -0.95 3.05 21.47
N VAL A 16 -0.41 3.43 20.29
CA VAL A 16 -1.05 3.18 18.99
C VAL A 16 -0.45 1.96 18.30
N LEU A 17 0.83 1.69 18.52
CA LEU A 17 1.50 0.48 18.05
C LEU A 17 2.33 -0.08 19.21
N ALA A 18 1.99 -1.29 19.66
CA ALA A 18 2.79 -2.05 20.61
C ALA A 18 4.08 -2.54 19.96
N SER A 19 5.04 -3.01 20.76
CA SER A 19 6.27 -3.60 20.22
C SER A 19 5.96 -4.64 19.15
N THR A 20 6.37 -4.34 17.92
CA THR A 20 5.96 -5.08 16.71
C THR A 20 7.19 -5.57 15.97
N ASP A 21 7.21 -6.88 15.72
CA ASP A 21 8.15 -7.55 14.84
C ASP A 21 7.41 -7.94 13.56
N LEU A 22 7.96 -7.56 12.39
CA LEU A 22 7.39 -7.89 11.08
C LEU A 22 8.50 -8.07 10.06
N GLN A 23 8.41 -9.15 9.28
CA GLN A 23 9.28 -9.37 8.12
C GLN A 23 8.42 -9.40 6.87
N VAL A 24 8.81 -8.61 5.87
CA VAL A 24 8.20 -8.58 4.54
C VAL A 24 9.21 -9.11 3.54
N PRO A 25 9.00 -10.32 3.01
CA PRO A 25 9.92 -10.91 2.03
C PRO A 25 10.03 -10.07 0.77
N ALA A 26 11.21 -10.09 0.14
CA ALA A 26 11.42 -9.39 -1.12
C ALA A 26 10.58 -10.01 -2.24
N GLY A 27 9.97 -9.17 -3.08
CA GLY A 27 9.15 -9.60 -4.22
C GLY A 27 7.77 -10.13 -3.85
N GLU A 28 7.39 -10.12 -2.58
CA GLU A 28 6.09 -10.57 -2.11
C GLU A 28 5.17 -9.41 -1.71
N THR A 29 3.87 -9.70 -1.71
CA THR A 29 2.83 -8.78 -1.21
C THR A 29 2.42 -9.19 0.19
N THR A 30 2.67 -8.31 1.16
CA THR A 30 2.16 -8.42 2.53
C THR A 30 0.98 -7.46 2.70
N VAL A 31 -0.16 -7.97 3.17
CA VAL A 31 -1.37 -7.15 3.36
C VAL A 31 -1.68 -7.01 4.85
N LEU A 32 -1.75 -5.75 5.31
CA LEU A 32 -2.14 -5.39 6.66
C LEU A 32 -3.66 -5.23 6.70
N ILE A 33 -4.33 -6.00 7.53
CA ILE A 33 -5.78 -5.97 7.74
C ILE A 33 -6.12 -5.78 9.22
N GLY A 34 -7.34 -5.36 9.48
CA GLY A 34 -7.84 -5.17 10.85
C GLY A 34 -8.82 -4.01 10.95
N PRO A 35 -9.48 -3.83 12.10
CA PRO A 35 -10.44 -2.76 12.34
C PRO A 35 -9.83 -1.36 12.11
N SER A 36 -10.70 -0.36 11.86
CA SER A 36 -10.26 1.03 11.81
C SER A 36 -9.59 1.44 13.13
N GLY A 37 -8.52 2.22 13.04
CA GLY A 37 -7.79 2.69 14.22
C GLY A 37 -6.83 1.67 14.86
N CYS A 38 -6.67 0.44 14.33
CA CYS A 38 -5.78 -0.56 14.93
C CYS A 38 -4.28 -0.35 14.66
N GLY A 39 -3.86 0.74 13.98
CA GLY A 39 -2.46 1.10 13.78
C GLY A 39 -1.87 0.84 12.38
N LYS A 40 -2.63 0.35 11.39
CA LYS A 40 -2.14 0.01 10.04
C LYS A 40 -1.46 1.18 9.33
N SER A 41 -2.15 2.33 9.19
CA SER A 41 -1.59 3.53 8.54
C SER A 41 -0.45 4.14 9.36
N THR A 42 -0.46 3.98 10.69
CA THR A 42 0.68 4.35 11.55
C THR A 42 1.91 3.51 11.20
N LEU A 43 1.72 2.21 11.01
CA LEU A 43 2.80 1.30 10.59
C LEU A 43 3.38 1.69 9.23
N LEU A 44 2.53 2.01 8.23
CA LEU A 44 3.02 2.52 6.93
C LEU A 44 3.81 3.82 7.08
N ARG A 45 3.33 4.77 7.91
CA ARG A 45 4.02 6.04 8.15
C ARG A 45 5.37 5.86 8.84
N LEU A 46 5.50 4.86 9.72
CA LEU A 46 6.77 4.46 10.32
C LEU A 46 7.72 3.89 9.27
N ILE A 47 7.24 2.97 8.42
CA ILE A 47 8.05 2.34 7.37
C ILE A 47 8.60 3.39 6.38
N VAL A 48 7.78 4.35 5.93
CA VAL A 48 8.24 5.42 5.03
C VAL A 48 9.01 6.53 5.78
N GLY A 49 9.09 6.44 7.09
CA GLY A 49 9.80 7.39 7.96
C GLY A 49 9.13 8.77 8.06
N LEU A 50 7.80 8.88 7.80
CA LEU A 50 7.05 10.12 8.04
C LEU A 50 6.94 10.45 9.54
N ILE A 51 6.98 9.42 10.37
CA ILE A 51 7.07 9.49 11.82
C ILE A 51 8.19 8.56 12.28
N GLN A 52 8.80 8.89 13.42
CA GLN A 52 9.84 8.05 14.04
C GLN A 52 9.21 7.06 15.01
N PRO A 53 9.72 5.82 15.11
CA PRO A 53 9.34 4.90 16.17
C PRO A 53 9.85 5.44 17.53
N ASP A 54 9.15 5.06 18.60
CA ASP A 54 9.62 5.37 19.96
C ASP A 54 10.61 4.31 20.46
N THR A 55 10.48 3.07 19.99
CA THR A 55 11.43 1.96 20.21
C THR A 55 11.56 1.13 18.94
N GLY A 56 12.64 0.36 18.87
CA GLY A 56 12.89 -0.58 17.80
C GLY A 56 13.41 0.07 16.52
N ASP A 57 13.70 -0.78 15.55
CA ASP A 57 14.39 -0.42 14.31
C ASP A 57 13.62 -0.91 13.08
N ILE A 58 13.76 -0.17 11.98
CA ILE A 58 13.21 -0.52 10.66
C ILE A 58 14.37 -0.60 9.68
N THR A 59 14.45 -1.71 8.95
CA THR A 59 15.51 -1.97 7.97
C THR A 59 14.92 -2.28 6.60
N LEU A 60 15.37 -1.60 5.56
CA LEU A 60 15.03 -1.85 4.16
C LEU A 60 16.26 -2.28 3.38
N GLY A 61 16.22 -3.47 2.78
CA GLY A 61 17.32 -3.99 1.96
C GLY A 61 18.66 -4.07 2.73
N GLY A 62 18.62 -4.35 4.04
CA GLY A 62 19.81 -4.39 4.90
C GLY A 62 20.27 -3.02 5.44
N THR A 63 19.61 -1.92 5.05
CA THR A 63 19.93 -0.57 5.53
C THR A 63 18.89 -0.13 6.56
N GLN A 64 19.34 0.19 7.79
CA GLN A 64 18.48 0.71 8.85
C GLN A 64 18.02 2.14 8.53
N LEU A 65 16.73 2.43 8.74
CA LEU A 65 16.18 3.77 8.61
C LEU A 65 16.69 4.66 9.74
N ALA A 66 17.34 5.76 9.37
CA ALA A 66 17.83 6.76 10.30
C ALA A 66 17.59 8.17 9.72
N PRO A 67 17.51 9.21 10.54
CA PRO A 67 17.33 10.58 10.04
C PRO A 67 18.37 11.00 9.00
N SER A 68 19.59 10.49 9.10
CA SER A 68 20.73 10.80 8.21
C SER A 68 20.59 10.22 6.79
N ASN A 69 19.87 9.11 6.60
CA ASN A 69 19.72 8.43 5.30
C ASN A 69 18.28 8.38 4.79
N LEU A 70 17.35 9.01 5.50
CA LEU A 70 15.91 8.89 5.22
C LEU A 70 15.52 9.37 3.82
N LEU A 71 16.15 10.46 3.32
CA LEU A 71 15.86 10.96 1.98
C LEU A 71 16.31 10.00 0.88
N GLU A 72 17.43 9.33 1.07
CA GLU A 72 17.92 8.30 0.15
C GLU A 72 17.00 7.07 0.17
N LEU A 73 16.66 6.56 1.35
CA LEU A 73 15.80 5.39 1.48
C LEU A 73 14.39 5.64 0.94
N ARG A 74 13.85 6.85 1.09
CA ARG A 74 12.55 7.21 0.49
C ARG A 74 12.55 7.16 -1.04
N GLN A 75 13.67 7.37 -1.71
CA GLN A 75 13.76 7.19 -3.18
C GLN A 75 13.61 5.72 -3.59
N ARG A 76 13.91 4.78 -2.69
CA ARG A 76 13.72 3.34 -2.87
C ARG A 76 12.32 2.86 -2.48
N MET A 77 11.44 3.78 -2.03
CA MET A 77 10.07 3.50 -1.63
C MET A 77 9.08 4.28 -2.49
N GLY A 78 8.05 3.63 -2.99
CA GLY A 78 6.88 4.27 -3.59
C GLY A 78 5.73 4.26 -2.58
N TYR A 79 5.07 5.40 -2.38
CA TYR A 79 3.96 5.49 -1.44
C TYR A 79 2.71 6.05 -2.12
N VAL A 80 1.65 5.25 -2.11
CA VAL A 80 0.30 5.65 -2.50
C VAL A 80 -0.50 5.83 -1.22
N ILE A 81 -0.81 7.09 -0.90
CA ILE A 81 -1.62 7.42 0.26
C ILE A 81 -3.10 7.23 -0.04
N GLN A 82 -3.90 7.10 1.00
CA GLN A 82 -5.36 7.04 0.91
C GLN A 82 -5.90 8.20 0.05
N GLU A 83 -6.90 7.93 -0.78
CA GLU A 83 -7.47 8.88 -1.77
C GLU A 83 -6.46 9.40 -2.82
N GLY A 84 -5.34 8.70 -3.02
CA GLY A 84 -4.34 8.97 -4.04
C GLY A 84 -3.43 10.17 -3.78
N GLY A 85 -3.87 11.18 -3.02
CA GLY A 85 -3.08 12.34 -2.59
C GLY A 85 -2.36 13.09 -3.73
N LEU A 86 -3.00 13.26 -4.88
CA LEU A 86 -2.46 14.05 -5.96
C LEU A 86 -2.47 15.55 -5.61
N PHE A 87 -1.48 16.27 -6.09
CA PHE A 87 -1.43 17.73 -5.97
C PHE A 87 -2.46 18.34 -6.93
N PRO A 88 -3.53 19.00 -6.44
CA PRO A 88 -4.65 19.44 -7.26
C PRO A 88 -4.28 20.54 -8.28
N HIS A 89 -3.22 21.28 -8.01
CA HIS A 89 -2.69 22.38 -8.84
C HIS A 89 -1.62 21.93 -9.84
N LEU A 90 -1.27 20.65 -9.86
CA LEU A 90 -0.33 20.06 -10.81
C LEU A 90 -1.08 19.20 -11.83
N THR A 91 -0.62 19.21 -13.07
CA THR A 91 -1.11 18.30 -14.11
C THR A 91 -0.78 16.85 -13.78
N VAL A 92 -1.35 15.87 -14.49
CA VAL A 92 -0.98 14.46 -14.42
C VAL A 92 0.52 14.29 -14.60
N ARG A 93 1.08 14.87 -15.67
CA ARG A 93 2.51 14.84 -15.95
C ARG A 93 3.32 15.36 -14.77
N ASP A 94 2.97 16.51 -14.23
CA ASP A 94 3.72 17.15 -13.16
C ASP A 94 3.61 16.36 -11.85
N ASN A 95 2.43 15.82 -11.53
CA ASN A 95 2.24 14.92 -10.39
C ASN A 95 3.15 13.71 -10.46
N VAL A 96 3.23 13.02 -11.61
CA VAL A 96 4.04 11.83 -11.78
C VAL A 96 5.53 12.15 -11.74
N THR A 97 5.95 13.26 -12.36
CA THR A 97 7.37 13.55 -12.58
C THR A 97 8.00 14.42 -11.49
N VAL A 98 7.23 14.91 -10.50
CA VAL A 98 7.70 15.88 -9.50
C VAL A 98 9.02 15.46 -8.82
N MET A 99 9.13 14.21 -8.37
CA MET A 99 10.33 13.74 -7.68
C MET A 99 11.51 13.53 -8.63
N ALA A 100 11.26 13.02 -9.84
CA ALA A 100 12.31 12.85 -10.83
C ALA A 100 12.92 14.22 -11.27
N ARG A 101 12.06 15.24 -11.42
CA ARG A 101 12.49 16.63 -11.70
C ARG A 101 13.24 17.24 -10.51
N TYR A 102 12.75 17.05 -9.30
CA TYR A 102 13.43 17.50 -8.08
C TYR A 102 14.85 16.92 -7.98
N LEU A 103 15.01 15.63 -8.30
CA LEU A 103 16.29 14.93 -8.33
C LEU A 103 17.12 15.21 -9.59
N ARG A 104 16.66 16.14 -10.45
CA ARG A 104 17.33 16.55 -11.69
C ARG A 104 17.68 15.36 -12.60
N ARG A 105 16.77 14.39 -12.68
CA ARG A 105 16.89 13.31 -13.67
C ARG A 105 16.83 13.87 -15.08
N ASP A 106 17.49 13.21 -16.01
CA ASP A 106 17.51 13.59 -17.42
C ASP A 106 16.09 13.69 -18.00
N ALA A 107 15.85 14.68 -18.89
CA ALA A 107 14.53 14.98 -19.46
C ALA A 107 14.01 13.85 -20.37
N ASP A 108 14.91 13.23 -21.14
CA ASP A 108 14.56 12.13 -22.03
C ASP A 108 14.24 10.89 -21.21
N TRP A 109 15.02 10.61 -20.15
CA TRP A 109 14.71 9.54 -19.19
C TRP A 109 13.32 9.73 -18.55
N ILE A 110 13.00 10.97 -18.10
CA ILE A 110 11.68 11.28 -17.52
C ILE A 110 10.56 11.01 -18.53
N SER A 111 10.76 11.43 -19.78
CA SER A 111 9.74 11.29 -20.83
C SER A 111 9.50 9.83 -21.20
N HIS A 112 10.56 9.04 -21.38
CA HIS A 112 10.45 7.60 -21.65
C HIS A 112 9.79 6.87 -20.48
N ARG A 113 10.26 7.13 -19.23
CA ARG A 113 9.71 6.49 -18.04
C ARG A 113 8.23 6.82 -17.83
N LEU A 114 7.83 8.07 -18.10
CA LEU A 114 6.43 8.49 -18.04
C LEU A 114 5.56 7.71 -19.05
N ALA A 115 6.04 7.53 -20.28
CA ALA A 115 5.33 6.77 -21.31
C ALA A 115 5.20 5.29 -20.93
N ASP A 116 6.28 4.66 -20.44
CA ASP A 116 6.28 3.28 -19.96
C ASP A 116 5.28 3.07 -18.82
N LEU A 117 5.27 3.99 -17.86
CA LEU A 117 4.35 3.92 -16.73
C LEU A 117 2.90 4.13 -17.17
N ALA A 118 2.63 5.06 -18.10
CA ALA A 118 1.30 5.27 -18.65
C ALA A 118 0.78 4.00 -19.36
N GLN A 119 1.64 3.34 -20.14
CA GLN A 119 1.31 2.06 -20.76
C GLN A 119 1.07 0.96 -19.72
N LEU A 120 1.91 0.88 -18.68
CA LEU A 120 1.82 -0.13 -17.60
C LEU A 120 0.47 -0.06 -16.88
N VAL A 121 0.01 1.17 -16.53
CA VAL A 121 -1.26 1.39 -15.83
C VAL A 121 -2.43 1.67 -16.78
N ARG A 122 -2.25 1.51 -18.09
CA ARG A 122 -3.29 1.75 -19.12
C ARG A 122 -3.91 3.14 -19.04
N LEU A 123 -3.12 4.17 -18.74
CA LEU A 123 -3.58 5.55 -18.72
C LEU A 123 -3.27 6.23 -20.07
N PRO A 124 -4.28 6.74 -20.80
CA PRO A 124 -4.07 7.40 -22.08
C PRO A 124 -3.17 8.64 -21.97
N LEU A 125 -2.21 8.80 -22.88
CA LEU A 125 -1.24 9.90 -22.86
C LEU A 125 -1.87 11.29 -23.05
N ASN A 126 -3.05 11.38 -23.69
CA ASN A 126 -3.78 12.64 -23.85
C ASN A 126 -4.31 13.19 -22.51
N LEU A 127 -4.27 12.41 -21.41
CA LEU A 127 -4.63 12.87 -20.07
C LEU A 127 -3.46 13.56 -19.34
N MET A 128 -2.23 13.53 -19.89
CA MET A 128 -1.05 14.05 -19.20
C MET A 128 -1.11 15.56 -18.89
N SER A 129 -1.89 16.34 -19.65
CA SER A 129 -2.11 17.78 -19.43
C SER A 129 -3.30 18.10 -18.52
N ARG A 130 -4.10 17.10 -18.13
CA ARG A 130 -5.25 17.29 -17.26
C ARG A 130 -4.85 17.46 -15.80
N PHE A 131 -5.72 18.14 -15.05
CA PHE A 131 -5.62 18.26 -13.61
C PHE A 131 -6.41 17.15 -12.90
N PRO A 132 -6.10 16.81 -11.63
CA PRO A 132 -6.81 15.76 -10.90
C PRO A 132 -8.33 15.91 -10.86
N ALA A 133 -8.84 17.14 -10.79
CA ALA A 133 -10.29 17.42 -10.79
C ALA A 133 -11.00 17.05 -12.11
N GLU A 134 -10.24 16.85 -13.19
CA GLU A 134 -10.78 16.46 -14.52
C GLU A 134 -10.71 14.95 -14.77
N LEU A 135 -10.30 14.16 -13.78
CA LEU A 135 -10.09 12.73 -13.87
C LEU A 135 -11.17 11.97 -13.09
N SER A 136 -11.46 10.74 -13.52
CA SER A 136 -12.23 9.81 -12.69
C SER A 136 -11.40 9.30 -11.51
N GLY A 137 -12.05 8.77 -10.47
CA GLY A 137 -11.36 8.20 -9.31
C GLY A 137 -10.34 7.12 -9.68
N GLY A 138 -10.70 6.22 -10.60
CA GLY A 138 -9.79 5.20 -11.11
C GLY A 138 -8.60 5.79 -11.89
N GLN A 139 -8.80 6.86 -12.64
CA GLN A 139 -7.70 7.57 -13.32
C GLN A 139 -6.77 8.24 -12.30
N CYS A 140 -7.32 8.89 -11.27
CA CYS A 140 -6.52 9.46 -10.17
C CYS A 140 -5.66 8.39 -9.48
N GLN A 141 -6.23 7.21 -9.25
CA GLN A 141 -5.51 6.10 -8.62
C GLN A 141 -4.37 5.58 -9.50
N ARG A 142 -4.58 5.47 -10.83
CA ARG A 142 -3.52 5.12 -11.79
C ARG A 142 -2.39 6.15 -11.80
N VAL A 143 -2.73 7.45 -11.77
CA VAL A 143 -1.74 8.54 -11.68
C VAL A 143 -0.93 8.46 -10.39
N SER A 144 -1.58 8.18 -9.26
CA SER A 144 -0.92 7.99 -7.96
C SER A 144 0.06 6.82 -7.97
N LEU A 145 -0.33 5.72 -8.61
CA LEU A 145 0.54 4.55 -8.81
C LEU A 145 1.73 4.90 -9.73
N MET A 146 1.50 5.60 -10.84
CA MET A 146 2.59 6.08 -11.71
C MET A 146 3.59 6.94 -10.93
N ARG A 147 3.10 7.88 -10.11
CA ARG A 147 3.94 8.72 -9.25
C ARG A 147 4.78 7.89 -8.28
N ALA A 148 4.18 6.91 -7.64
CA ALA A 148 4.87 6.02 -6.71
C ALA A 148 5.94 5.15 -7.42
N LEU A 149 5.70 4.76 -8.68
CA LEU A 149 6.61 3.93 -9.48
C LEU A 149 7.67 4.72 -10.25
N MET A 150 7.61 6.05 -10.26
CA MET A 150 8.45 6.88 -11.13
C MET A 150 9.96 6.65 -10.92
N LEU A 151 10.39 6.52 -9.67
CA LEU A 151 11.79 6.29 -9.32
C LEU A 151 12.21 4.82 -9.31
N ASP A 152 11.37 3.92 -9.81
CA ASP A 152 11.59 2.47 -9.81
C ASP A 152 11.87 1.88 -8.41
N PRO A 153 11.01 2.12 -7.43
CA PRO A 153 11.24 1.73 -6.04
C PRO A 153 11.32 0.20 -5.90
N GLU A 154 12.02 -0.28 -4.87
CA GLU A 154 12.04 -1.70 -4.48
C GLU A 154 10.91 -2.08 -3.52
N LEU A 155 10.32 -1.08 -2.82
CA LEU A 155 9.21 -1.24 -1.90
C LEU A 155 8.04 -0.33 -2.30
N LEU A 156 6.85 -0.90 -2.46
CA LEU A 156 5.60 -0.16 -2.65
C LEU A 156 4.77 -0.23 -1.36
N LEU A 157 4.35 0.93 -0.89
CA LEU A 157 3.44 1.10 0.24
C LEU A 157 2.12 1.64 -0.28
N LEU A 158 1.02 0.93 -0.01
CA LEU A 158 -0.30 1.26 -0.53
C LEU A 158 -1.29 1.36 0.62
N ASP A 159 -1.81 2.55 0.90
CA ASP A 159 -2.78 2.80 1.97
C ASP A 159 -4.20 2.87 1.39
N GLU A 160 -4.97 1.80 1.53
CA GLU A 160 -6.34 1.63 1.02
C GLU A 160 -6.49 2.04 -0.47
N PRO A 161 -5.69 1.47 -1.39
CA PRO A 161 -5.58 1.97 -2.76
C PRO A 161 -6.88 1.84 -3.57
N LEU A 162 -7.86 1.09 -3.11
CA LEU A 162 -9.12 0.83 -3.83
C LEU A 162 -10.37 1.28 -3.05
N GLY A 163 -10.18 1.87 -1.86
CA GLY A 163 -11.28 2.17 -0.93
C GLY A 163 -12.34 3.15 -1.44
N ALA A 164 -11.93 4.16 -2.22
CA ALA A 164 -12.82 5.23 -2.69
C ALA A 164 -13.42 5.01 -4.10
N LEU A 165 -13.34 3.77 -4.64
CA LEU A 165 -13.76 3.44 -5.99
C LEU A 165 -15.11 2.74 -6.02
N ASP A 166 -15.87 2.97 -7.08
CA ASP A 166 -17.07 2.19 -7.36
C ASP A 166 -16.73 0.70 -7.63
N PRO A 167 -17.69 -0.23 -7.43
CA PRO A 167 -17.39 -1.67 -7.50
C PRO A 167 -16.83 -2.14 -8.84
N MET A 168 -17.27 -1.57 -9.97
CA MET A 168 -16.82 -1.99 -11.31
C MET A 168 -15.37 -1.56 -11.55
N ILE A 169 -15.07 -0.29 -11.29
CA ILE A 169 -13.71 0.26 -11.40
C ILE A 169 -12.75 -0.44 -10.43
N ARG A 170 -13.22 -0.73 -9.20
CA ARG A 170 -12.45 -1.48 -8.20
C ARG A 170 -12.05 -2.85 -8.72
N TYR A 171 -13.00 -3.61 -9.29
CA TYR A 171 -12.73 -4.93 -9.83
C TYR A 171 -11.68 -4.89 -10.97
N GLU A 172 -11.82 -3.96 -11.93
CA GLU A 172 -10.86 -3.79 -13.02
C GLU A 172 -9.47 -3.46 -12.49
N LEU A 173 -9.36 -2.49 -11.58
CA LEU A 173 -8.09 -2.08 -10.98
C LEU A 173 -7.46 -3.18 -10.13
N GLN A 174 -8.23 -4.01 -9.44
CA GLN A 174 -7.70 -5.17 -8.73
C GLN A 174 -6.95 -6.12 -9.68
N GLN A 175 -7.55 -6.48 -10.82
CA GLN A 175 -6.90 -7.37 -11.78
C GLN A 175 -5.62 -6.74 -12.36
N GLU A 176 -5.67 -5.46 -12.68
CA GLU A 176 -4.52 -4.73 -13.21
C GLU A 176 -3.39 -4.61 -12.20
N LEU A 177 -3.67 -4.20 -10.95
CA LEU A 177 -2.68 -4.09 -9.90
C LEU A 177 -1.98 -5.43 -9.62
N LYS A 178 -2.74 -6.53 -9.57
CA LYS A 178 -2.16 -7.87 -9.40
C LYS A 178 -1.19 -8.21 -10.52
N SER A 179 -1.58 -7.93 -11.77
CA SER A 179 -0.72 -8.13 -12.94
C SER A 179 0.54 -7.24 -12.88
N ILE A 180 0.39 -5.97 -12.46
CA ILE A 180 1.51 -5.03 -12.30
C ILE A 180 2.48 -5.52 -11.23
N PHE A 181 1.99 -5.94 -10.07
CA PHE A 181 2.85 -6.44 -8.98
C PHE A 181 3.64 -7.68 -9.41
N ALA A 182 2.96 -8.64 -10.05
CA ALA A 182 3.61 -9.84 -10.58
C ALA A 182 4.67 -9.51 -11.64
N LYS A 183 4.37 -8.59 -12.59
CA LYS A 183 5.28 -8.20 -13.66
C LYS A 183 6.52 -7.45 -13.14
N LEU A 184 6.33 -6.59 -12.13
CA LEU A 184 7.42 -5.77 -11.59
C LEU A 184 8.28 -6.50 -10.56
N GLY A 185 7.81 -7.59 -9.95
CA GLY A 185 8.51 -8.32 -8.90
C GLY A 185 8.84 -7.47 -7.67
N LYS A 186 8.03 -6.42 -7.40
CA LYS A 186 8.29 -5.50 -6.29
C LYS A 186 7.82 -6.08 -4.96
N THR A 187 8.48 -5.66 -3.89
CA THR A 187 7.99 -5.88 -2.54
C THR A 187 6.83 -4.92 -2.28
N VAL A 188 5.69 -5.42 -1.82
CA VAL A 188 4.48 -4.61 -1.60
C VAL A 188 4.01 -4.76 -0.16
N VAL A 189 3.73 -3.64 0.50
CA VAL A 189 2.94 -3.59 1.74
C VAL A 189 1.66 -2.82 1.45
N MET A 190 0.53 -3.50 1.56
CA MET A 190 -0.79 -2.93 1.28
C MET A 190 -1.62 -2.92 2.55
N VAL A 191 -2.33 -1.83 2.79
CA VAL A 191 -3.38 -1.74 3.80
C VAL A 191 -4.73 -1.82 3.12
N THR A 192 -5.61 -2.65 3.64
CA THR A 192 -7.03 -2.67 3.29
C THR A 192 -7.87 -3.07 4.49
N HIS A 193 -9.13 -2.70 4.48
CA HIS A 193 -10.12 -3.20 5.43
C HIS A 193 -10.96 -4.35 4.85
N ASP A 194 -10.78 -4.68 3.57
CA ASP A 194 -11.52 -5.73 2.85
C ASP A 194 -10.73 -7.04 2.84
N ILE A 195 -11.30 -8.09 3.45
CA ILE A 195 -10.68 -9.42 3.53
C ILE A 195 -10.59 -10.11 2.15
N ALA A 196 -11.48 -9.80 1.22
CA ALA A 196 -11.44 -10.36 -0.12
C ALA A 196 -10.29 -9.75 -0.93
N GLU A 197 -10.07 -8.43 -0.80
CA GLU A 197 -8.86 -7.78 -1.35
C GLU A 197 -7.59 -8.37 -0.76
N ALA A 198 -7.54 -8.52 0.57
CA ALA A 198 -6.39 -9.08 1.24
C ALA A 198 -6.08 -10.51 0.77
N ALA A 199 -7.09 -11.36 0.63
CA ALA A 199 -6.94 -12.72 0.12
C ALA A 199 -6.54 -12.76 -1.36
N PHE A 200 -6.98 -11.76 -2.15
CA PHE A 200 -6.68 -11.67 -3.57
C PHE A 200 -5.22 -11.25 -3.84
N PHE A 201 -4.70 -10.26 -3.09
CA PHE A 201 -3.36 -9.71 -3.31
C PHE A 201 -2.27 -10.37 -2.46
N GLY A 202 -2.60 -10.76 -1.21
CA GLY A 202 -1.62 -11.11 -0.20
C GLY A 202 -1.02 -12.50 -0.36
N HIS A 203 0.31 -12.58 -0.43
CA HIS A 203 1.05 -13.80 -0.13
C HIS A 203 1.00 -14.04 1.39
N THR A 204 1.17 -12.97 2.15
CA THR A 204 1.10 -12.95 3.62
C THR A 204 0.09 -11.88 4.06
N LEU A 205 -0.83 -12.27 4.94
CA LEU A 205 -1.75 -11.37 5.62
C LEU A 205 -1.26 -11.16 7.06
N VAL A 206 -1.35 -9.91 7.51
CA VAL A 206 -1.03 -9.51 8.89
C VAL A 206 -2.28 -8.90 9.49
N LEU A 207 -2.95 -9.66 10.35
CA LEU A 207 -4.15 -9.18 11.05
C LEU A 207 -3.73 -8.42 12.31
N MET A 208 -4.15 -7.15 12.37
CA MET A 208 -3.86 -6.26 13.49
C MET A 208 -5.12 -5.94 14.30
N ARG A 209 -4.94 -5.79 15.62
CA ARG A 209 -5.97 -5.32 16.55
C ARG A 209 -5.32 -4.55 17.70
N GLU A 210 -5.89 -3.39 18.05
CA GLU A 210 -5.46 -2.59 19.22
C GLU A 210 -3.94 -2.36 19.26
N GLY A 211 -3.35 -2.03 18.12
CA GLY A 211 -1.92 -1.72 18.00
C GLY A 211 -0.99 -2.93 18.00
N ARG A 212 -1.49 -4.16 17.90
CA ARG A 212 -0.65 -5.38 17.88
C ARG A 212 -0.99 -6.29 16.69
N ILE A 213 -0.02 -7.06 16.28
CA ILE A 213 -0.23 -8.17 15.33
C ILE A 213 -0.87 -9.33 16.09
N VAL A 214 -2.03 -9.77 15.62
CA VAL A 214 -2.77 -10.91 16.19
C VAL A 214 -2.35 -12.21 15.52
N GLN A 215 -2.26 -12.19 14.19
CA GLN A 215 -1.85 -13.37 13.42
C GLN A 215 -1.22 -12.93 12.10
N THR A 216 -0.20 -13.67 11.67
CA THR A 216 0.47 -13.51 10.37
C THR A 216 0.46 -14.84 9.63
N GLY A 217 0.23 -14.81 8.32
CA GLY A 217 0.27 -15.99 7.45
C GLY A 217 -0.59 -15.86 6.20
N PRO A 218 -0.62 -16.87 5.33
CA PRO A 218 -1.51 -16.86 4.18
C PRO A 218 -2.98 -16.89 4.63
N PHE A 219 -3.88 -16.37 3.81
CA PHE A 219 -5.33 -16.32 4.13
C PHE A 219 -5.89 -17.66 4.62
N LYS A 220 -5.43 -18.77 3.99
CA LYS A 220 -5.86 -20.12 4.37
C LYS A 220 -5.51 -20.47 5.84
N ALA A 221 -4.37 -20.00 6.34
CA ALA A 221 -3.97 -20.20 7.73
C ALA A 221 -4.87 -19.41 8.70
N LEU A 222 -5.14 -18.13 8.39
CA LEU A 222 -6.04 -17.31 9.20
C LEU A 222 -7.45 -17.92 9.26
N ALA A 223 -7.94 -18.47 8.14
CA ALA A 223 -9.28 -19.03 8.04
C ALA A 223 -9.45 -20.42 8.70
N ARG A 224 -8.40 -21.27 8.67
CA ARG A 224 -8.48 -22.67 9.14
C ARG A 224 -7.90 -22.88 10.53
N THR A 225 -6.89 -22.10 10.89
CA THR A 225 -6.18 -22.23 12.18
C THR A 225 -6.04 -20.84 12.82
N PRO A 226 -7.19 -20.22 13.21
CA PRO A 226 -7.18 -18.90 13.83
C PRO A 226 -6.43 -18.94 15.17
N ALA A 227 -5.55 -17.97 15.41
CA ALA A 227 -4.77 -17.87 16.65
C ALA A 227 -5.64 -17.52 17.88
N GLU A 228 -6.72 -16.77 17.66
CA GLU A 228 -7.69 -16.42 18.69
C GLU A 228 -9.09 -16.24 18.08
N ALA A 229 -10.12 -16.21 18.93
CA ALA A 229 -11.53 -16.10 18.50
C ALA A 229 -11.81 -14.85 17.65
N PHE A 230 -11.09 -13.76 17.90
CA PHE A 230 -11.19 -12.52 17.13
C PHE A 230 -10.90 -12.73 15.64
N VAL A 231 -9.94 -13.58 15.27
CA VAL A 231 -9.60 -13.86 13.86
C VAL A 231 -10.82 -14.42 13.13
N THR A 232 -11.50 -15.40 13.74
CA THR A 232 -12.72 -15.98 13.20
C THR A 232 -13.85 -14.96 13.10
N GLN A 233 -14.05 -14.15 14.15
CA GLN A 233 -15.07 -13.09 14.16
C GLN A 233 -14.82 -12.06 13.05
N PHE A 234 -13.57 -11.62 12.88
CA PHE A 234 -13.19 -10.63 11.87
C PHE A 234 -13.47 -11.15 10.45
N ILE A 235 -13.09 -12.40 10.16
CA ILE A 235 -13.32 -13.03 8.85
C ILE A 235 -14.83 -13.19 8.59
N ASN A 236 -15.58 -13.69 9.57
CA ASN A 236 -17.01 -13.96 9.41
C ASN A 236 -17.83 -12.67 9.26
N ALA A 237 -17.46 -11.61 9.98
CA ALA A 237 -18.14 -10.31 9.85
C ALA A 237 -18.09 -9.74 8.45
N GLN A 238 -17.02 -10.01 7.69
CA GLN A 238 -16.86 -9.54 6.32
C GLN A 238 -17.43 -10.51 5.27
N ARG A 239 -17.53 -11.80 5.58
CA ARG A 239 -18.12 -12.81 4.70
C ARG A 239 -19.65 -12.86 4.77
N GLY A 240 -20.22 -12.57 5.92
CA GLY A 240 -21.65 -12.69 6.16
C GLY A 240 -22.57 -12.10 5.11
N PRO A 241 -22.35 -10.85 4.65
CA PRO A 241 -23.16 -10.24 3.61
C PRO A 241 -23.11 -10.99 2.26
N MET A 242 -21.93 -11.48 1.88
CA MET A 242 -21.75 -12.23 0.63
C MET A 242 -22.39 -13.62 0.67
N GLU A 243 -22.31 -14.31 1.80
CA GLU A 243 -22.97 -15.62 2.00
C GLU A 243 -24.48 -15.50 2.03
N GLN A 244 -25.03 -14.43 2.61
CA GLN A 244 -26.45 -14.14 2.58
C GLN A 244 -26.94 -13.89 1.15
N LEU A 245 -26.18 -13.10 0.36
CA LEU A 245 -26.51 -12.86 -1.05
C LEU A 245 -26.48 -14.15 -1.87
N ALA A 246 -25.48 -15.00 -1.67
CA ALA A 246 -25.37 -16.29 -2.36
C ALA A 246 -26.54 -17.23 -2.06
N ARG A 247 -27.12 -17.20 -0.84
CA ARG A 247 -28.31 -17.96 -0.48
C ARG A 247 -29.59 -17.45 -1.15
N VAL A 248 -29.68 -16.17 -1.43
CA VAL A 248 -30.84 -15.56 -2.10
C VAL A 248 -30.84 -15.86 -3.59
N LEU A 249 -29.69 -16.14 -4.19
CA LEU A 249 -29.53 -16.42 -5.62
C LEU A 249 -29.63 -17.92 -5.98
N GLN A 250 -29.76 -18.81 -4.96
CA GLN A 250 -30.03 -20.24 -5.10
C GLN A 250 -31.52 -20.53 -4.96
#